data_bb5a7aa5aa1a156187117531284ef69f
#
_entry.id   bb5a7aa5aa1a156187117531284ef69f
#
_cell.length_a   1.000
_cell.length_b   1.000
_cell.length_c   1.000
_cell.angle_alpha   90.00
_cell.angle_beta   90.00
_cell.angle_gamma   90.00
#
_symmetry.space_group_name_H-M   'P 1'
#
loop_
_entity.id
_entity.type
_entity.pdbx_description
1 polymer ?
#
loop_
_entity_poly.entity_id
_entity_poly.type
_entity_poly.pdbx_seq_one_letter_code
_entity_poly.pdbx_strand_id
1 'polypeptide(L)'
;MKRCVFVLLASVCLAFAAGVRAEVPADYSLVLLTENFPPYNMAADGKNFAREENIQGIAADVVREMFKRAGIAYSMTLRFPWDRIYKLAMQNPDYGVFVTARLPEREQSFKWVGPIGPDDWILLARPDSKFKFDRLEQARHLKIGAYKGDAIAETLGRQGLHPVIALRDQDNAQKLMDGEIDVWATGDPAGRYLARLEGVNNLKTVLRFNSAQLYLALNKAVPDEVVARLQQALDQLRAEGRVDDILNRYL
;
A
#
# COMPACT_ATOMS: atom_id res chain seq x y z
N MET A 1 -44.40 4.10 -71.55
CA MET A 1 -43.04 4.08 -70.93
C MET A 1 -43.18 4.52 -69.48
N LYS A 2 -43.26 3.56 -68.54
CA LYS A 2 -43.39 3.83 -67.13
C LYS A 2 -42.06 3.32 -66.43
N ARG A 3 -41.27 4.22 -65.88
CA ARG A 3 -40.06 3.90 -65.15
C ARG A 3 -40.45 3.66 -63.71
N CYS A 4 -40.26 2.41 -63.23
CA CYS A 4 -40.33 2.01 -61.82
C CYS A 4 -38.99 2.38 -61.18
N VAL A 5 -39.04 3.23 -60.15
CA VAL A 5 -37.88 3.53 -59.26
C VAL A 5 -38.01 2.60 -58.07
N PHE A 6 -37.08 1.66 -57.92
CA PHE A 6 -36.91 0.83 -56.72
C PHE A 6 -36.10 1.61 -55.67
N VAL A 7 -36.74 1.93 -54.56
CA VAL A 7 -36.06 2.50 -53.39
C VAL A 7 -35.63 1.31 -52.49
N LEU A 8 -34.34 1.06 -52.43
CA LEU A 8 -33.76 0.11 -51.48
C LEU A 8 -33.63 0.81 -50.11
N LEU A 9 -34.45 0.42 -49.13
CA LEU A 9 -34.25 0.77 -47.73
C LEU A 9 -33.15 -0.14 -47.14
N ALA A 10 -31.98 0.39 -46.95
CA ALA A 10 -30.91 -0.25 -46.17
C ALA A 10 -31.17 -0.01 -44.68
N SER A 11 -31.72 -1.02 -43.99
CA SER A 11 -31.83 -1.03 -42.53
C SER A 11 -30.45 -1.28 -41.92
N VAL A 12 -29.82 -0.24 -41.39
CA VAL A 12 -28.61 -0.36 -40.58
C VAL A 12 -29.01 -0.80 -39.18
N CYS A 13 -28.88 -2.09 -38.92
CA CYS A 13 -28.92 -2.65 -37.55
C CYS A 13 -27.63 -2.22 -36.80
N LEU A 14 -27.69 -1.15 -36.02
CA LEU A 14 -26.70 -0.89 -34.99
C LEU A 14 -26.91 -1.96 -33.89
N ALA A 15 -26.11 -3.04 -33.93
CA ALA A 15 -25.96 -3.94 -32.82
C ALA A 15 -25.19 -3.21 -31.73
N PHE A 16 -25.88 -2.70 -30.72
CA PHE A 16 -25.27 -2.33 -29.46
C PHE A 16 -24.69 -3.63 -28.86
N ALA A 17 -23.39 -3.83 -29.00
CA ALA A 17 -22.67 -4.80 -28.21
C ALA A 17 -22.70 -4.30 -26.75
N ALA A 18 -23.78 -4.62 -26.03
CA ALA A 18 -23.79 -4.57 -24.59
C ALA A 18 -22.70 -5.56 -24.14
N GLY A 19 -21.54 -5.04 -23.75
CA GLY A 19 -20.49 -5.85 -23.16
C GLY A 19 -21.14 -6.61 -22.00
N VAL A 20 -21.16 -7.93 -22.07
CA VAL A 20 -21.57 -8.78 -20.98
C VAL A 20 -20.57 -8.55 -19.86
N ARG A 21 -20.91 -7.65 -18.95
CA ARG A 21 -20.20 -7.51 -17.68
C ARG A 21 -20.46 -8.82 -16.92
N ALA A 22 -19.40 -9.59 -16.71
CA ALA A 22 -19.50 -10.77 -15.87
C ALA A 22 -19.96 -10.33 -14.48
N GLU A 23 -21.17 -10.67 -14.10
CA GLU A 23 -21.71 -10.33 -12.79
C GLU A 23 -20.87 -11.01 -11.71
N VAL A 24 -20.41 -10.24 -10.74
CA VAL A 24 -19.65 -10.78 -9.61
C VAL A 24 -20.58 -11.71 -8.83
N PRO A 25 -20.20 -12.98 -8.57
CA PRO A 25 -21.03 -13.90 -7.79
C PRO A 25 -21.46 -13.27 -6.46
N ALA A 26 -22.70 -13.54 -6.04
CA ALA A 26 -23.26 -12.95 -4.81
C ALA A 26 -22.50 -13.37 -3.54
N ASP A 27 -21.81 -14.51 -3.58
CA ASP A 27 -20.99 -15.07 -2.52
C ASP A 27 -19.49 -14.74 -2.67
N TYR A 28 -19.13 -13.89 -3.65
CA TYR A 28 -17.74 -13.49 -3.87
C TYR A 28 -17.17 -12.73 -2.66
N SER A 29 -16.03 -13.18 -2.20
CA SER A 29 -15.34 -12.60 -1.03
C SER A 29 -13.84 -12.55 -1.23
N LEU A 30 -13.20 -11.49 -0.72
CA LEU A 30 -11.75 -11.30 -0.75
C LEU A 30 -11.12 -11.60 0.60
N VAL A 31 -9.91 -12.17 0.59
CA VAL A 31 -9.05 -12.31 1.77
C VAL A 31 -8.01 -11.19 1.75
N LEU A 32 -8.10 -10.27 2.69
CA LEU A 32 -7.20 -9.12 2.80
C LEU A 32 -6.15 -9.37 3.87
N LEU A 33 -4.91 -9.16 3.49
CA LEU A 33 -3.75 -9.26 4.37
C LEU A 33 -3.12 -7.90 4.56
N THR A 34 -2.57 -7.67 5.74
CA THR A 34 -1.76 -6.50 6.05
C THR A 34 -0.75 -6.82 7.14
N GLU A 35 0.14 -5.89 7.43
CA GLU A 35 1.13 -5.98 8.50
C GLU A 35 1.08 -4.70 9.36
N ASN A 36 1.78 -4.69 10.49
CA ASN A 36 1.97 -3.47 11.27
C ASN A 36 2.79 -2.45 10.47
N PHE A 37 2.15 -1.38 10.08
CA PHE A 37 2.74 -0.19 9.45
C PHE A 37 2.01 1.06 9.96
N PRO A 38 2.16 1.38 11.26
CA PRO A 38 1.45 2.48 11.88
C PRO A 38 1.92 3.84 11.34
N PRO A 39 1.04 4.84 11.24
CA PRO A 39 -0.37 4.84 11.66
C PRO A 39 -1.35 4.29 10.61
N TYR A 40 -0.87 3.70 9.52
CA TYR A 40 -1.71 3.16 8.44
C TYR A 40 -2.44 1.90 8.84
N ASN A 41 -1.71 0.92 9.41
CA ASN A 41 -2.27 -0.33 9.92
C ASN A 41 -1.54 -0.74 11.19
N MET A 42 -2.28 -1.19 12.17
CA MET A 42 -1.68 -1.71 13.41
C MET A 42 -2.64 -2.63 14.14
N ALA A 43 -2.08 -3.64 14.81
CA ALA A 43 -2.83 -4.41 15.79
C ALA A 43 -3.08 -3.55 17.04
N ALA A 44 -4.29 -3.54 17.56
CA ALA A 44 -4.67 -2.74 18.72
C ALA A 44 -3.86 -3.09 19.99
N ASP A 45 -3.39 -4.33 20.07
CA ASP A 45 -2.55 -4.83 21.17
C ASP A 45 -1.03 -4.82 20.87
N GLY A 46 -0.63 -4.23 19.73
CA GLY A 46 0.77 -4.14 19.29
C GLY A 46 1.40 -5.47 18.85
N LYS A 47 0.62 -6.56 18.79
CA LYS A 47 1.16 -7.86 18.34
C LYS A 47 1.29 -7.96 16.82
N ASN A 48 2.02 -8.99 16.38
CA ASN A 48 2.26 -9.26 14.95
C ASN A 48 1.16 -10.14 14.30
N PHE A 49 0.02 -10.28 14.97
CA PHE A 49 -1.16 -10.96 14.47
C PHE A 49 -2.42 -10.31 15.05
N ALA A 50 -3.38 -9.98 14.19
CA ALA A 50 -4.69 -9.54 14.60
C ALA A 50 -5.77 -9.98 13.59
N ARG A 51 -6.98 -10.24 14.06
CA ARG A 51 -8.18 -10.35 13.24
C ARG A 51 -8.78 -8.97 13.05
N GLU A 52 -9.70 -8.85 12.11
CA GLU A 52 -10.27 -7.60 11.64
C GLU A 52 -10.73 -6.66 12.76
N GLU A 53 -11.40 -7.17 13.78
CA GLU A 53 -11.93 -6.40 14.92
C GLU A 53 -10.84 -5.72 15.76
N ASN A 54 -9.60 -6.23 15.69
CA ASN A 54 -8.44 -5.74 16.43
C ASN A 54 -7.40 -5.05 15.52
N ILE A 55 -7.76 -4.74 14.28
CA ILE A 55 -6.91 -3.97 13.36
C ILE A 55 -7.43 -2.54 13.31
N GLN A 56 -6.55 -1.57 13.48
CA GLN A 56 -6.85 -0.14 13.42
C GLN A 56 -5.84 0.59 12.55
N GLY A 57 -6.12 1.82 12.18
CA GLY A 57 -5.24 2.69 11.41
C GLY A 57 -5.92 3.28 10.19
N ILE A 58 -5.28 4.29 9.61
CA ILE A 58 -5.80 5.08 8.49
C ILE A 58 -6.25 4.18 7.34
N ALA A 59 -5.37 3.31 6.87
CA ALA A 59 -5.65 2.47 5.71
C ALA A 59 -6.64 1.34 6.04
N ALA A 60 -6.59 0.78 7.25
CA ALA A 60 -7.57 -0.20 7.69
C ALA A 60 -9.00 0.37 7.67
N ASP A 61 -9.19 1.61 8.16
CA ASP A 61 -10.48 2.27 8.17
C ASP A 61 -10.94 2.67 6.77
N VAL A 62 -10.04 3.18 5.91
CA VAL A 62 -10.37 3.47 4.50
C VAL A 62 -10.79 2.21 3.76
N VAL A 63 -10.06 1.10 3.94
CA VAL A 63 -10.40 -0.18 3.30
C VAL A 63 -11.77 -0.70 3.76
N ARG A 64 -12.09 -0.64 5.04
CA ARG A 64 -13.42 -1.01 5.57
C ARG A 64 -14.54 -0.20 4.92
N GLU A 65 -14.41 1.12 4.92
CA GLU A 65 -15.42 2.00 4.30
C GLU A 65 -15.56 1.75 2.79
N MET A 66 -14.44 1.52 2.11
CA MET A 66 -14.40 1.20 0.68
C MET A 66 -15.14 -0.11 0.37
N PHE A 67 -14.86 -1.18 1.09
CA PHE A 67 -15.50 -2.47 0.89
C PHE A 67 -16.99 -2.45 1.25
N LYS A 68 -17.34 -1.79 2.35
CA LYS A 68 -18.74 -1.56 2.75
C LYS A 68 -19.52 -0.85 1.65
N ARG A 69 -18.97 0.22 1.08
CA ARG A 69 -19.60 1.00 0.00
C ARG A 69 -19.68 0.21 -1.31
N ALA A 70 -18.64 -0.53 -1.65
CA ALA A 70 -18.63 -1.37 -2.84
C ALA A 70 -19.58 -2.58 -2.73
N GLY A 71 -20.04 -2.94 -1.52
CA GLY A 71 -20.88 -4.11 -1.28
C GLY A 71 -20.16 -5.41 -1.63
N ILE A 72 -18.85 -5.49 -1.36
CA ILE A 72 -18.02 -6.67 -1.59
C ILE A 72 -17.64 -7.26 -0.24
N ALA A 73 -17.93 -8.55 -0.05
CA ALA A 73 -17.55 -9.26 1.17
C ALA A 73 -16.03 -9.46 1.26
N TYR A 74 -15.51 -9.45 2.46
CA TYR A 74 -14.09 -9.70 2.70
C TYR A 74 -13.86 -10.26 4.11
N SER A 75 -12.66 -10.78 4.33
CA SER A 75 -12.05 -10.98 5.64
C SER A 75 -10.73 -10.25 5.70
N MET A 76 -10.32 -9.75 6.87
CA MET A 76 -9.08 -9.02 7.05
C MET A 76 -8.26 -9.63 8.17
N THR A 77 -6.96 -9.84 7.94
CA THR A 77 -6.02 -10.27 8.98
C THR A 77 -4.70 -9.53 8.87
N LEU A 78 -4.18 -9.12 10.03
CA LEU A 78 -2.82 -8.61 10.16
C LEU A 78 -1.90 -9.76 10.50
N ARG A 79 -0.81 -9.92 9.75
CA ARG A 79 0.16 -11.01 9.89
C ARG A 79 1.58 -10.53 9.59
N PHE A 80 2.54 -11.16 10.20
CA PHE A 80 3.99 -10.98 10.00
C PHE A 80 4.60 -12.25 9.40
N PRO A 81 5.68 -12.19 8.63
CA PRO A 81 6.35 -10.99 8.07
C PRO A 81 5.76 -10.57 6.72
N TRP A 82 6.11 -9.35 6.29
CA TRP A 82 5.67 -8.73 5.04
C TRP A 82 5.87 -9.61 3.81
N ASP A 83 7.07 -10.14 3.60
CA ASP A 83 7.42 -10.95 2.43
C ASP A 83 6.52 -12.19 2.28
N ARG A 84 6.06 -12.75 3.40
CA ARG A 84 5.13 -13.89 3.41
C ARG A 84 3.73 -13.49 2.94
N ILE A 85 3.17 -12.41 3.48
CA ILE A 85 1.81 -11.99 3.11
C ILE A 85 1.75 -11.44 1.70
N TYR A 86 2.80 -10.76 1.25
CA TYR A 86 2.96 -10.31 -0.13
C TYR A 86 2.94 -11.49 -1.11
N LYS A 87 3.72 -12.56 -0.85
CA LYS A 87 3.71 -13.79 -1.64
C LYS A 87 2.36 -14.49 -1.64
N LEU A 88 1.68 -14.55 -0.50
CA LEU A 88 0.34 -15.14 -0.41
C LEU A 88 -0.65 -14.41 -1.31
N ALA A 89 -0.63 -13.08 -1.31
CA ALA A 89 -1.50 -12.29 -2.18
C ALA A 89 -1.18 -12.48 -3.67
N MET A 90 0.09 -12.68 -4.05
CA MET A 90 0.47 -13.00 -5.43
C MET A 90 0.03 -14.39 -5.88
N GLN A 91 0.05 -15.38 -4.99
CA GLN A 91 -0.10 -16.79 -5.33
C GLN A 91 -1.53 -17.31 -5.26
N ASN A 92 -2.40 -16.65 -4.46
CA ASN A 92 -3.75 -17.13 -4.23
C ASN A 92 -4.77 -16.23 -4.92
N PRO A 93 -5.67 -16.80 -5.74
CA PRO A 93 -6.84 -16.07 -6.22
C PRO A 93 -7.63 -15.46 -5.04
N ASP A 94 -8.36 -14.39 -5.29
CA ASP A 94 -9.21 -13.71 -4.30
C ASP A 94 -8.47 -13.16 -3.05
N TYR A 95 -7.13 -13.05 -3.12
CA TYR A 95 -6.32 -12.43 -2.07
C TYR A 95 -5.92 -11.01 -2.46
N GLY A 96 -5.81 -10.17 -1.44
CA GLY A 96 -5.22 -8.84 -1.54
C GLY A 96 -4.30 -8.55 -0.36
N VAL A 97 -3.35 -7.64 -0.56
CA VAL A 97 -2.49 -7.10 0.50
C VAL A 97 -2.50 -5.58 0.40
N PHE A 98 -2.70 -4.89 1.51
CA PHE A 98 -2.81 -3.43 1.49
C PHE A 98 -1.76 -2.74 2.34
N VAL A 99 -1.61 -1.45 2.07
CA VAL A 99 -0.48 -0.60 2.36
C VAL A 99 0.75 -1.08 1.59
N THR A 100 0.52 -1.31 0.29
CA THR A 100 1.56 -1.77 -0.62
C THR A 100 2.03 -0.60 -1.49
N ALA A 101 3.33 -0.29 -1.45
CA ALA A 101 3.92 0.67 -2.36
C ALA A 101 3.78 0.19 -3.81
N ARG A 102 3.09 0.99 -4.65
CA ARG A 102 2.95 0.73 -6.08
C ARG A 102 4.18 1.27 -6.79
N LEU A 103 5.04 0.37 -7.21
CA LEU A 103 6.32 0.66 -7.85
C LEU A 103 6.34 0.05 -9.26
N PRO A 104 7.15 0.60 -10.21
CA PRO A 104 7.25 0.08 -11.57
C PRO A 104 7.51 -1.43 -11.64
N GLU A 105 8.39 -1.95 -10.80
CA GLU A 105 8.74 -3.37 -10.73
C GLU A 105 7.64 -4.26 -10.16
N ARG A 106 6.67 -3.70 -9.44
CA ARG A 106 5.50 -4.39 -8.87
C ARG A 106 4.25 -4.25 -9.72
N GLU A 107 4.26 -3.34 -10.70
CA GLU A 107 3.09 -2.96 -11.51
C GLU A 107 2.39 -4.17 -12.12
N GLN A 108 3.16 -5.08 -12.70
CA GLN A 108 2.64 -6.26 -13.37
C GLN A 108 2.27 -7.41 -12.44
N SER A 109 2.50 -7.29 -11.14
CA SER A 109 2.26 -8.36 -10.17
C SER A 109 0.84 -8.39 -9.63
N PHE A 110 0.13 -7.26 -9.67
CA PHE A 110 -1.18 -7.09 -9.06
C PHE A 110 -2.14 -6.27 -9.93
N LYS A 111 -3.40 -6.26 -9.53
CA LYS A 111 -4.37 -5.22 -9.85
C LYS A 111 -4.44 -4.23 -8.68
N TRP A 112 -4.52 -2.96 -8.96
CA TRP A 112 -4.31 -1.91 -7.97
C TRP A 112 -5.58 -1.10 -7.73
N VAL A 113 -5.89 -0.86 -6.45
CA VAL A 113 -6.94 0.06 -6.01
C VAL A 113 -6.31 1.10 -5.09
N GLY A 114 -6.47 2.38 -5.42
CA GLY A 114 -5.82 3.44 -4.64
C GLY A 114 -5.67 4.77 -5.39
N PRO A 115 -4.73 5.64 -4.94
CA PRO A 115 -3.87 5.50 -3.77
C PRO A 115 -4.65 5.58 -2.44
N ILE A 116 -4.19 4.92 -1.38
CA ILE A 116 -4.77 5.04 -0.02
C ILE A 116 -4.12 6.19 0.75
N GLY A 117 -2.81 6.36 0.58
CA GLY A 117 -2.06 7.44 1.21
C GLY A 117 -0.62 7.52 0.70
N PRO A 118 0.10 8.60 1.04
CA PRO A 118 1.51 8.75 0.69
C PRO A 118 2.42 7.95 1.63
N ASP A 119 3.61 7.62 1.16
CA ASP A 119 4.71 7.05 1.93
C ASP A 119 6.01 7.71 1.46
N ASP A 120 6.45 8.72 2.19
CA ASP A 120 7.69 9.41 1.91
C ASP A 120 8.87 8.63 2.48
N TRP A 121 9.83 8.29 1.65
CA TRP A 121 11.00 7.53 2.07
C TRP A 121 12.12 8.44 2.55
N ILE A 122 12.53 8.21 3.80
CA ILE A 122 13.47 9.06 4.50
C ILE A 122 14.64 8.28 5.10
N LEU A 123 15.76 8.98 5.31
CA LEU A 123 16.82 8.55 6.23
C LEU A 123 16.65 9.30 7.54
N LEU A 124 16.43 8.55 8.63
CA LEU A 124 16.43 9.04 9.99
C LEU A 124 17.82 8.87 10.61
N ALA A 125 18.25 9.85 11.37
CA ALA A 125 19.48 9.82 12.16
C ALA A 125 19.22 10.26 13.60
N ARG A 126 20.17 9.99 14.51
CA ARG A 126 20.11 10.45 15.89
C ARG A 126 19.94 11.97 16.00
N PRO A 127 19.38 12.47 17.12
CA PRO A 127 19.13 13.91 17.30
C PRO A 127 20.38 14.80 17.21
N ASP A 128 21.54 14.28 17.64
CA ASP A 128 22.83 14.96 17.64
C ASP A 128 23.60 14.84 16.31
N SER A 129 23.08 14.06 15.38
CA SER A 129 23.72 13.82 14.08
C SER A 129 24.00 15.11 13.30
N LYS A 130 25.17 15.17 12.65
CA LYS A 130 25.59 16.23 11.74
C LYS A 130 25.31 15.89 10.27
N PHE A 131 24.79 14.70 9.99
CA PHE A 131 24.46 14.29 8.62
C PHE A 131 23.43 15.22 8.00
N LYS A 132 23.64 15.52 6.74
CA LYS A 132 22.72 16.20 5.84
C LYS A 132 23.08 15.79 4.42
N PHE A 133 22.13 15.22 3.71
CA PHE A 133 22.33 14.71 2.35
C PHE A 133 21.32 15.33 1.41
N ASP A 134 21.74 15.53 0.15
CA ASP A 134 20.87 15.96 -0.95
C ASP A 134 20.45 14.78 -1.84
N ARG A 135 21.21 13.67 -1.77
CA ARG A 135 20.96 12.46 -2.57
C ARG A 135 21.50 11.21 -1.86
N LEU A 136 20.91 10.07 -2.19
CA LEU A 136 21.13 8.81 -1.49
C LEU A 136 22.56 8.29 -1.59
N GLU A 137 23.24 8.53 -2.73
CA GLU A 137 24.61 8.09 -2.97
C GLU A 137 25.61 8.67 -1.97
N GLN A 138 25.32 9.83 -1.37
CA GLN A 138 26.17 10.44 -0.36
C GLN A 138 26.21 9.62 0.95
N ALA A 139 25.17 8.81 1.20
CA ALA A 139 25.11 7.92 2.37
C ALA A 139 25.74 6.55 2.13
N ARG A 140 26.36 6.28 0.95
CA ARG A 140 26.86 4.96 0.56
C ARG A 140 27.88 4.36 1.55
N HIS A 141 28.63 5.17 2.24
CA HIS A 141 29.66 4.74 3.20
C HIS A 141 29.10 4.48 4.61
N LEU A 142 27.83 4.73 4.83
CA LEU A 142 27.16 4.57 6.11
C LEU A 142 26.53 3.20 6.25
N LYS A 143 26.37 2.75 7.49
CA LYS A 143 25.54 1.59 7.84
C LYS A 143 24.08 2.03 7.82
N ILE A 144 23.36 1.70 6.77
CA ILE A 144 21.95 2.05 6.59
C ILE A 144 21.10 0.89 7.10
N GLY A 145 20.34 1.08 8.17
CA GLY A 145 19.36 0.10 8.63
C GLY A 145 18.11 0.11 7.73
N ALA A 146 17.54 -1.05 7.47
CA ALA A 146 16.27 -1.18 6.72
C ALA A 146 15.52 -2.46 7.11
N TYR A 147 14.23 -2.53 6.74
CA TYR A 147 13.37 -3.67 7.06
C TYR A 147 13.41 -4.74 5.94
N LYS A 148 13.43 -6.02 6.36
CA LYS A 148 13.50 -7.17 5.47
C LYS A 148 12.30 -7.26 4.52
N GLY A 149 12.57 -7.33 3.21
CA GLY A 149 11.55 -7.49 2.16
C GLY A 149 10.71 -6.25 1.90
N ASP A 150 11.00 -5.13 2.57
CA ASP A 150 10.36 -3.85 2.29
C ASP A 150 10.86 -3.22 1.00
N ALA A 151 10.00 -2.45 0.35
CA ALA A 151 10.29 -1.71 -0.88
C ALA A 151 11.50 -0.79 -0.77
N ILE A 152 11.69 -0.18 0.40
CA ILE A 152 12.84 0.70 0.69
C ILE A 152 14.12 -0.13 0.65
N ALA A 153 14.19 -1.25 1.39
CA ALA A 153 15.36 -2.13 1.42
C ALA A 153 15.70 -2.69 0.03
N GLU A 154 14.68 -3.11 -0.73
CA GLU A 154 14.85 -3.59 -2.10
C GLU A 154 15.41 -2.50 -3.03
N THR A 155 14.91 -1.28 -2.90
CA THR A 155 15.37 -0.13 -3.71
C THR A 155 16.81 0.26 -3.37
N LEU A 156 17.17 0.30 -2.08
CA LEU A 156 18.55 0.50 -1.66
C LEU A 156 19.49 -0.54 -2.30
N GLY A 157 19.11 -1.81 -2.26
CA GLY A 157 19.87 -2.91 -2.88
C GLY A 157 20.04 -2.73 -4.39
N ARG A 158 18.98 -2.37 -5.12
CA ARG A 158 19.06 -2.10 -6.57
C ARG A 158 19.97 -0.93 -6.92
N GLN A 159 20.11 0.05 -6.02
CA GLN A 159 21.03 1.19 -6.20
C GLN A 159 22.46 0.90 -5.72
N GLY A 160 22.75 -0.36 -5.39
CA GLY A 160 24.09 -0.80 -5.00
C GLY A 160 24.46 -0.36 -3.56
N LEU A 161 23.48 -0.04 -2.72
CA LEU A 161 23.66 0.11 -1.29
C LEU A 161 23.37 -1.25 -0.61
N HIS A 162 24.05 -1.53 0.49
CA HIS A 162 23.92 -2.80 1.20
C HIS A 162 23.40 -2.55 2.61
N PRO A 163 22.07 -2.43 2.78
CA PRO A 163 21.52 -2.09 4.08
C PRO A 163 21.72 -3.23 5.11
N VAL A 164 21.87 -2.85 6.36
CA VAL A 164 21.79 -3.74 7.51
C VAL A 164 20.32 -4.09 7.71
N ILE A 165 19.97 -5.35 7.47
CA ILE A 165 18.58 -5.81 7.48
C ILE A 165 18.11 -6.16 8.88
N ALA A 166 17.05 -5.49 9.33
CA ALA A 166 16.30 -5.85 10.53
C ALA A 166 15.12 -6.77 10.17
N LEU A 167 14.75 -7.66 11.08
CA LEU A 167 13.58 -8.53 10.91
C LEU A 167 12.26 -7.82 11.21
N ARG A 168 12.29 -6.75 12.01
CA ARG A 168 11.17 -5.84 12.27
C ARG A 168 11.67 -4.41 12.08
N ASP A 169 10.87 -3.54 11.48
CA ASP A 169 11.34 -2.18 11.17
C ASP A 169 11.64 -1.37 12.44
N GLN A 170 10.85 -1.54 13.50
CA GLN A 170 11.05 -0.86 14.80
C GLN A 170 12.39 -1.19 15.46
N ASP A 171 12.99 -2.36 15.21
CA ASP A 171 14.29 -2.73 15.77
C ASP A 171 15.40 -1.75 15.33
N ASN A 172 15.22 -1.11 14.18
CA ASN A 172 16.15 -0.11 13.67
C ASN A 172 16.21 1.15 14.54
N ALA A 173 15.14 1.50 15.26
CA ALA A 173 15.15 2.64 16.17
C ALA A 173 16.21 2.47 17.27
N GLN A 174 16.23 1.29 17.93
CA GLN A 174 17.20 1.00 18.98
C GLN A 174 18.60 0.83 18.40
N LYS A 175 18.76 0.10 17.28
CA LYS A 175 20.06 -0.04 16.58
C LYS A 175 20.68 1.32 16.21
N LEU A 176 19.85 2.29 15.84
CA LEU A 176 20.30 3.66 15.56
C LEU A 176 20.83 4.34 16.81
N MET A 177 20.13 4.21 17.94
CA MET A 177 20.56 4.81 19.21
C MET A 177 21.83 4.15 19.75
N ASP A 178 21.99 2.84 19.60
CA ASP A 178 23.16 2.07 20.03
C ASP A 178 24.38 2.24 19.10
N GLY A 179 24.19 2.90 17.93
CA GLY A 179 25.26 3.11 16.96
C GLY A 179 25.61 1.85 16.14
N GLU A 180 24.78 0.84 16.14
CA GLU A 180 24.91 -0.32 15.25
C GLU A 180 24.67 0.06 13.78
N ILE A 181 23.80 1.05 13.55
CA ILE A 181 23.56 1.71 12.27
C ILE A 181 23.77 3.23 12.40
N ASP A 182 24.15 3.88 11.31
CA ASP A 182 24.38 5.33 11.26
C ASP A 182 23.09 6.09 10.92
N VAL A 183 22.27 5.50 10.04
CA VAL A 183 20.99 6.03 9.60
C VAL A 183 19.99 4.88 9.40
N TRP A 184 18.69 5.20 9.56
CA TRP A 184 17.59 4.27 9.34
C TRP A 184 16.76 4.72 8.15
N ALA A 185 16.67 3.87 7.11
CA ALA A 185 15.83 4.07 5.94
C ALA A 185 14.44 3.49 6.22
N THR A 186 13.42 4.35 6.23
CA THR A 186 12.04 4.01 6.59
C THR A 186 11.05 4.96 5.94
N GLY A 187 9.74 4.68 6.06
CA GLY A 187 8.67 5.57 5.64
C GLY A 187 8.37 6.68 6.66
N ASP A 188 7.87 7.81 6.19
CA ASP A 188 7.35 8.89 7.02
C ASP A 188 5.83 9.01 6.80
N PRO A 189 4.96 8.85 7.81
CA PRO A 189 5.24 8.96 9.25
C PRO A 189 5.58 7.65 10.00
N ALA A 190 5.58 6.49 9.33
CA ALA A 190 5.67 5.18 9.99
C ALA A 190 6.92 5.02 10.86
N GLY A 191 8.11 5.33 10.35
CA GLY A 191 9.35 5.18 11.12
C GLY A 191 9.37 6.04 12.38
N ARG A 192 8.82 7.25 12.33
CA ARG A 192 8.72 8.10 13.53
C ARG A 192 7.74 7.55 14.55
N TYR A 193 6.66 6.97 14.09
CA TYR A 193 5.70 6.32 14.97
C TYR A 193 6.33 5.10 15.65
N LEU A 194 6.99 4.24 14.88
CA LEU A 194 7.71 3.07 15.38
C LEU A 194 8.81 3.45 16.38
N ALA A 195 9.59 4.52 16.08
CA ALA A 195 10.60 5.03 17.01
C ALA A 195 9.98 5.44 18.36
N ARG A 196 8.84 6.14 18.34
CA ARG A 196 8.14 6.52 19.59
C ARG A 196 7.68 5.32 20.40
N LEU A 197 7.22 4.24 19.77
CA LEU A 197 6.84 3.00 20.45
C LEU A 197 8.02 2.37 21.18
N GLU A 198 9.24 2.50 20.64
CA GLU A 198 10.49 2.01 21.25
C GLU A 198 11.12 3.08 22.19
N GLY A 199 10.37 4.15 22.54
CA GLY A 199 10.85 5.22 23.43
C GLY A 199 11.86 6.17 22.79
N VAL A 200 12.10 6.07 21.49
CA VAL A 200 13.06 6.91 20.77
C VAL A 200 12.33 8.11 20.15
N ASN A 201 12.76 9.32 20.52
CA ASN A 201 12.15 10.57 20.09
C ASN A 201 13.15 11.48 19.39
N ASN A 202 12.64 12.52 18.73
CA ASN A 202 13.42 13.61 18.14
C ASN A 202 14.44 13.19 17.07
N LEU A 203 14.23 12.06 16.40
CA LEU A 203 15.06 11.66 15.27
C LEU A 203 15.00 12.71 14.15
N LYS A 204 16.17 12.98 13.54
CA LYS A 204 16.31 13.92 12.43
C LYS A 204 16.11 13.24 11.09
N THR A 205 15.31 13.83 10.21
CA THR A 205 15.38 13.51 8.78
C THR A 205 16.62 14.14 8.19
N VAL A 206 17.54 13.32 7.72
CA VAL A 206 18.80 13.78 7.08
C VAL A 206 18.74 13.69 5.56
N LEU A 207 17.73 12.97 5.03
CA LEU A 207 17.41 12.91 3.61
C LEU A 207 15.95 12.47 3.44
N ARG A 208 15.24 13.06 2.48
CA ARG A 208 14.02 12.52 1.87
C ARG A 208 14.36 12.16 0.43
N PHE A 209 14.31 10.89 0.05
CA PHE A 209 14.90 10.42 -1.21
C PHE A 209 13.90 9.83 -2.19
N ASN A 210 12.68 9.54 -1.75
CA ASN A 210 11.59 9.09 -2.60
C ASN A 210 10.24 9.40 -1.96
N SER A 211 9.18 9.32 -2.77
CA SER A 211 7.80 9.32 -2.30
C SER A 211 7.05 8.27 -3.08
N ALA A 212 6.51 7.29 -2.40
CA ALA A 212 5.63 6.27 -2.96
C ALA A 212 4.18 6.56 -2.61
N GLN A 213 3.27 5.93 -3.34
CA GLN A 213 1.85 5.90 -2.99
C GLN A 213 1.48 4.49 -2.57
N LEU A 214 0.71 4.38 -1.49
CA LEU A 214 0.26 3.13 -0.91
C LEU A 214 -1.09 2.73 -1.48
N TYR A 215 -1.23 1.46 -1.81
CA TYR A 215 -2.40 0.89 -2.49
C TYR A 215 -2.88 -0.39 -1.81
N LEU A 216 -4.09 -0.79 -2.14
CA LEU A 216 -4.55 -2.16 -2.06
C LEU A 216 -4.11 -2.89 -3.34
N ALA A 217 -3.24 -3.88 -3.19
CA ALA A 217 -2.74 -4.75 -4.25
C ALA A 217 -3.56 -6.05 -4.25
N LEU A 218 -4.33 -6.30 -5.31
CA LEU A 218 -5.20 -7.45 -5.48
C LEU A 218 -4.55 -8.47 -6.43
N ASN A 219 -4.72 -9.76 -6.15
CA ASN A 219 -4.28 -10.81 -7.06
C ASN A 219 -4.82 -10.58 -8.48
N LYS A 220 -4.04 -10.93 -9.48
CA LYS A 220 -4.42 -10.72 -10.90
C LYS A 220 -5.68 -11.49 -11.34
N ALA A 221 -6.04 -12.56 -10.62
CA ALA A 221 -7.27 -13.32 -10.86
C ALA A 221 -8.54 -12.62 -10.36
N VAL A 222 -8.42 -11.61 -9.51
CA VAL A 222 -9.58 -10.82 -9.05
C VAL A 222 -10.30 -10.21 -10.26
N PRO A 223 -11.63 -10.34 -10.37
CA PRO A 223 -12.39 -9.80 -11.50
C PRO A 223 -12.21 -8.29 -11.65
N ASP A 224 -12.08 -7.80 -12.89
CA ASP A 224 -11.92 -6.36 -13.16
C ASP A 224 -13.11 -5.53 -12.67
N GLU A 225 -14.32 -6.11 -12.68
CA GLU A 225 -15.51 -5.48 -12.12
C GLU A 225 -15.37 -5.21 -10.61
N VAL A 226 -14.77 -6.15 -9.85
CA VAL A 226 -14.48 -5.98 -8.43
C VAL A 226 -13.50 -4.82 -8.21
N VAL A 227 -12.42 -4.79 -8.99
CA VAL A 227 -11.41 -3.72 -8.94
C VAL A 227 -12.05 -2.36 -9.24
N ALA A 228 -12.87 -2.29 -10.30
CA ALA A 228 -13.54 -1.05 -10.70
C ALA A 228 -14.53 -0.56 -9.63
N ARG A 229 -15.31 -1.45 -9.01
CA ARG A 229 -16.26 -1.11 -7.92
C ARG A 229 -15.53 -0.60 -6.69
N LEU A 230 -14.42 -1.23 -6.31
CA LEU A 230 -13.60 -0.78 -5.18
C LEU A 230 -12.98 0.60 -5.47
N GLN A 231 -12.42 0.81 -6.68
CA GLN A 231 -11.87 2.11 -7.05
C GLN A 231 -12.94 3.21 -7.03
N GLN A 232 -14.11 2.94 -7.61
CA GLN A 232 -15.23 3.89 -7.60
C GLN A 232 -15.66 4.24 -6.16
N ALA A 233 -15.75 3.23 -5.28
CA ALA A 233 -16.09 3.45 -3.87
C ALA A 233 -15.05 4.36 -3.18
N LEU A 234 -13.76 4.12 -3.42
CA LEU A 234 -12.68 4.94 -2.86
C LEU A 234 -12.73 6.38 -3.38
N ASP A 235 -12.99 6.57 -4.68
CA ASP A 235 -13.08 7.90 -5.29
C ASP A 235 -14.26 8.70 -4.73
N GLN A 236 -15.40 8.04 -4.48
CA GLN A 236 -16.55 8.64 -3.79
C GLN A 236 -16.23 9.03 -2.34
N LEU A 237 -15.54 8.16 -1.58
CA LEU A 237 -15.12 8.48 -0.20
C LEU A 237 -14.22 9.71 -0.16
N ARG A 238 -13.33 9.88 -1.14
CA ARG A 238 -12.49 11.08 -1.26
C ARG A 238 -13.30 12.32 -1.60
N ALA A 239 -14.19 12.22 -2.59
CA ALA A 239 -15.04 13.34 -3.01
C ALA A 239 -15.92 13.86 -1.88
N GLU A 240 -16.31 12.99 -0.95
CA GLU A 240 -17.09 13.31 0.25
C GLU A 240 -16.24 13.78 1.44
N GLY A 241 -14.91 13.85 1.33
CA GLY A 241 -14.01 14.21 2.42
C GLY A 241 -13.82 13.14 3.50
N ARG A 242 -14.40 11.92 3.30
CA ARG A 242 -14.35 10.84 4.30
C ARG A 242 -12.95 10.31 4.53
N VAL A 243 -12.10 10.29 3.50
CA VAL A 243 -10.69 9.90 3.62
C VAL A 243 -9.94 10.90 4.49
N ASP A 244 -10.19 12.20 4.32
CA ASP A 244 -9.58 13.26 5.12
C ASP A 244 -10.07 13.21 6.58
N ASP A 245 -11.34 12.94 6.82
CA ASP A 245 -11.88 12.72 8.15
C ASP A 245 -11.19 11.55 8.88
N ILE A 246 -10.93 10.45 8.15
CA ILE A 246 -10.21 9.30 8.69
C ILE A 246 -8.77 9.71 9.02
N LEU A 247 -8.07 10.34 8.08
CA LEU A 247 -6.69 10.79 8.25
C LEU A 247 -6.53 11.66 9.50
N ASN A 248 -7.42 12.65 9.66
CA ASN A 248 -7.38 13.61 10.78
C ASN A 248 -7.62 12.98 12.17
N ARG A 249 -8.15 11.74 12.24
CA ARG A 249 -8.30 11.01 13.51
C ARG A 249 -7.00 10.40 14.01
N TYR A 250 -6.02 10.21 13.12
CA TYR A 250 -4.76 9.51 13.41
C TYR A 250 -3.53 10.42 13.42
N LEU A 251 -3.61 11.61 12.83
CA LEU A 251 -2.52 12.59 12.73
C LEU A 251 -2.74 13.78 13.65
#